data_e178442ad0497f3d2746861bd093fcf3
#
_entry.id   e178442ad0497f3d2746861bd093fcf3
#
_cell.length_a   1.000
_cell.length_b   1.000
_cell.length_c   1.000
_cell.angle_alpha   90.00
_cell.angle_beta   90.00
_cell.angle_gamma   90.00
#
_symmetry.space_group_name_H-M   'P 1'
#
loop_
_entity.id
_entity.type
_entity.pdbx_description
1 polymer ?
#
loop_
_entity_poly.entity_id
_entity_poly.type
_entity_poly.pdbx_seq_one_letter_code
_entity_poly.pdbx_strand_id
1 'polypeptide(L)'
;MRVNLTIILLACIASLSGQNVKVTKHYEITPSVGQSAFYPVLSPDGNRIVYTSENFSGLKSYDFASGKTQIITTAEGAGFDPIFSTDGSTVYYRPQSIINGRVHRSLKEYNLIEKAEKQLIAPTRDLKRPVAISGGMEVVADNKLMKSTGSQISGNYVYSIIKEGKIIVCDGKSTRILRPYGDKVESYLWTAVSPDGSKIVTYAIGVGTVVLDMQGNILAELGDYESPTWYGNDFVAAMKATDDGHQFTSSKIVLLDCNSKQVHDLTSPSEMGMNPSASAEAGRIVYSTVEGKLFMLELNVTK
;
A
#
# COMPACT_ATOMS: atom_id res chain seq x y z
N MET A 1 8.09 69.12 -12.12
CA MET A 1 8.02 67.96 -12.99
C MET A 1 7.84 66.72 -12.07
N ARG A 2 6.60 66.21 -11.95
CA ARG A 2 6.32 65.05 -11.09
C ARG A 2 6.32 63.81 -11.99
N VAL A 3 7.21 62.86 -11.78
CA VAL A 3 7.27 61.59 -12.48
C VAL A 3 6.36 60.62 -11.75
N ASN A 4 5.25 60.21 -12.38
CA ASN A 4 4.38 59.15 -11.88
C ASN A 4 5.00 57.82 -12.27
N LEU A 5 5.46 57.07 -11.25
CA LEU A 5 5.94 55.69 -11.42
C LEU A 5 4.73 54.73 -11.32
N THR A 6 4.27 54.24 -12.46
CA THR A 6 3.21 53.20 -12.51
C THR A 6 3.88 51.84 -12.33
N ILE A 7 3.68 51.24 -11.16
CA ILE A 7 4.09 49.86 -10.89
C ILE A 7 3.06 48.93 -11.51
N ILE A 8 3.42 48.25 -12.59
CA ILE A 8 2.64 47.16 -13.19
C ILE A 8 2.92 45.90 -12.37
N LEU A 9 1.96 45.52 -11.53
CA LEU A 9 1.97 44.23 -10.80
C LEU A 9 1.61 43.11 -11.80
N LEU A 10 2.63 42.41 -12.32
CA LEU A 10 2.41 41.19 -13.11
C LEU A 10 1.97 40.07 -12.17
N ALA A 11 0.67 39.81 -12.06
CA ALA A 11 0.16 38.65 -11.38
C ALA A 11 0.48 37.42 -12.27
N CYS A 12 1.48 36.63 -11.89
CA CYS A 12 1.66 35.28 -12.40
C CYS A 12 0.48 34.43 -11.93
N ILE A 13 -0.53 34.26 -12.78
CA ILE A 13 -1.55 33.23 -12.62
C ILE A 13 -0.85 31.93 -12.96
N ALA A 14 -0.35 31.23 -11.95
CA ALA A 14 0.03 29.83 -12.08
C ALA A 14 -1.26 29.07 -12.36
N SER A 15 -1.46 28.67 -13.61
CA SER A 15 -2.51 27.72 -13.99
C SER A 15 -2.15 26.40 -13.29
N LEU A 16 -2.85 26.08 -12.23
CA LEU A 16 -2.88 24.71 -11.71
C LEU A 16 -3.61 23.86 -12.77
N SER A 17 -2.88 23.41 -13.79
CA SER A 17 -3.39 22.37 -14.67
C SER A 17 -3.40 21.09 -13.86
N GLY A 18 -4.59 20.65 -13.44
CA GLY A 18 -4.77 19.34 -12.82
C GLY A 18 -4.21 18.27 -13.76
N GLN A 19 -3.52 17.29 -13.18
CA GLN A 19 -3.02 16.15 -13.97
C GLN A 19 -4.22 15.38 -14.54
N ASN A 20 -4.13 15.02 -15.82
CA ASN A 20 -5.20 14.26 -16.46
C ASN A 20 -4.98 12.75 -16.22
N VAL A 21 -5.93 12.12 -15.53
CA VAL A 21 -5.93 10.69 -15.24
C VAL A 21 -6.93 10.00 -16.16
N LYS A 22 -6.47 9.04 -16.94
CA LYS A 22 -7.32 8.26 -17.85
C LYS A 22 -7.12 6.77 -17.62
N VAL A 23 -8.21 6.04 -17.36
CA VAL A 23 -8.24 4.59 -17.43
C VAL A 23 -8.20 4.18 -18.91
N THR A 24 -7.14 3.49 -19.32
CA THR A 24 -6.94 3.04 -20.71
C THR A 24 -7.44 1.63 -20.93
N LYS A 25 -7.38 0.78 -19.88
CA LYS A 25 -7.96 -0.57 -19.87
C LYS A 25 -8.50 -0.91 -18.50
N HIS A 26 -9.56 -1.68 -18.49
CA HIS A 26 -10.20 -2.25 -17.30
C HIS A 26 -10.65 -3.67 -17.63
N TYR A 27 -10.08 -4.67 -16.97
CA TYR A 27 -10.37 -6.08 -17.28
C TYR A 27 -10.23 -6.98 -16.05
N GLU A 28 -11.00 -8.07 -16.07
CA GLU A 28 -10.92 -9.11 -15.04
C GLU A 28 -9.66 -9.96 -15.23
N ILE A 29 -8.99 -10.26 -14.11
CA ILE A 29 -7.87 -11.20 -14.04
C ILE A 29 -8.42 -12.50 -13.48
N THR A 30 -8.24 -13.60 -14.21
CA THR A 30 -8.69 -14.92 -13.78
C THR A 30 -7.49 -15.83 -13.51
N PRO A 31 -6.83 -15.69 -12.35
CA PRO A 31 -5.61 -16.44 -12.05
C PRO A 31 -5.87 -17.92 -11.77
N SER A 32 -7.10 -18.27 -11.40
CA SER A 32 -7.54 -19.66 -11.17
C SER A 32 -9.01 -19.78 -11.48
N VAL A 33 -9.36 -20.63 -12.44
CA VAL A 33 -10.75 -20.82 -12.85
C VAL A 33 -11.58 -21.36 -11.67
N GLY A 34 -12.72 -20.69 -11.40
CA GLY A 34 -13.69 -21.13 -10.39
C GLY A 34 -13.26 -20.95 -8.94
N GLN A 35 -12.21 -20.18 -8.65
CA GLN A 35 -11.77 -19.86 -7.30
C GLN A 35 -11.81 -18.35 -7.06
N SER A 36 -12.39 -17.94 -5.92
CA SER A 36 -12.34 -16.56 -5.47
C SER A 36 -10.91 -16.16 -5.08
N ALA A 37 -10.57 -14.90 -5.33
CA ALA A 37 -9.26 -14.31 -5.06
C ALA A 37 -9.44 -12.94 -4.42
N PHE A 38 -8.74 -12.70 -3.31
CA PHE A 38 -8.89 -11.51 -2.48
C PHE A 38 -7.53 -10.89 -2.17
N TYR A 39 -7.57 -9.64 -1.75
CA TYR A 39 -6.42 -8.89 -1.22
C TYR A 39 -5.19 -8.95 -2.12
N PRO A 40 -5.31 -8.56 -3.39
CA PRO A 40 -4.19 -8.64 -4.31
C PRO A 40 -3.11 -7.62 -3.92
N VAL A 41 -1.85 -8.04 -4.01
CA VAL A 41 -0.70 -7.15 -3.91
C VAL A 41 0.07 -7.22 -5.22
N LEU A 42 0.28 -6.08 -5.85
CA LEU A 42 1.01 -5.95 -7.11
C LEU A 42 2.52 -5.88 -6.84
N SER A 43 3.32 -6.56 -7.66
CA SER A 43 4.76 -6.43 -7.61
C SER A 43 5.19 -5.01 -8.02
N PRO A 44 6.36 -4.51 -7.57
CA PRO A 44 6.83 -3.16 -7.92
C PRO A 44 6.86 -2.90 -9.43
N ASP A 45 7.29 -3.88 -10.22
CA ASP A 45 7.33 -3.84 -11.70
C ASP A 45 5.98 -4.06 -12.37
N GLY A 46 4.92 -4.35 -11.61
CA GLY A 46 3.56 -4.59 -12.10
C GLY A 46 3.38 -5.88 -12.90
N ASN A 47 4.36 -6.79 -12.93
CA ASN A 47 4.32 -8.02 -13.74
C ASN A 47 3.74 -9.23 -13.02
N ARG A 48 3.56 -9.14 -11.69
CA ARG A 48 3.00 -10.20 -10.86
C ARG A 48 2.04 -9.65 -9.83
N ILE A 49 1.14 -10.52 -9.38
CA ILE A 49 0.38 -10.29 -8.15
C ILE A 49 0.59 -11.48 -7.21
N VAL A 50 0.46 -11.21 -5.91
CA VAL A 50 0.11 -12.23 -4.94
C VAL A 50 -1.31 -11.98 -4.45
N TYR A 51 -2.04 -13.05 -4.14
CA TYR A 51 -3.43 -12.99 -3.69
C TYR A 51 -3.75 -14.18 -2.79
N THR A 52 -4.85 -14.11 -2.07
CA THR A 52 -5.24 -15.10 -1.07
C THR A 52 -6.73 -15.42 -1.15
N SER A 53 -7.22 -16.25 -0.23
CA SER A 53 -8.65 -16.48 0.01
C SER A 53 -9.25 -15.37 0.89
N GLU A 54 -10.58 -15.35 1.00
CA GLU A 54 -11.32 -14.42 1.86
C GLU A 54 -10.81 -14.40 3.31
N ASN A 55 -10.45 -15.56 3.85
CA ASN A 55 -10.00 -15.72 5.23
C ASN A 55 -8.47 -15.63 5.39
N PHE A 56 -7.75 -15.08 4.41
CA PHE A 56 -6.30 -14.99 4.38
C PHE A 56 -5.58 -16.35 4.45
N SER A 57 -6.28 -17.45 4.13
CA SER A 57 -5.71 -18.78 4.10
C SER A 57 -5.01 -19.06 2.79
N GLY A 58 -3.77 -19.45 2.88
CA GLY A 58 -2.90 -19.66 1.72
C GLY A 58 -2.45 -18.36 1.06
N LEU A 59 -1.45 -18.50 0.20
CA LEU A 59 -0.92 -17.42 -0.63
C LEU A 59 -0.52 -17.99 -1.98
N LYS A 60 -0.92 -17.33 -3.05
CA LYS A 60 -0.63 -17.69 -4.44
C LYS A 60 -0.01 -16.50 -5.15
N SER A 61 0.82 -16.74 -6.15
CA SER A 61 1.26 -15.71 -7.10
C SER A 61 0.72 -16.00 -8.49
N TYR A 62 0.46 -14.94 -9.26
CA TYR A 62 0.10 -15.02 -10.67
C TYR A 62 1.05 -14.11 -11.48
N ASP A 63 1.61 -14.66 -12.53
CA ASP A 63 2.53 -13.97 -13.44
C ASP A 63 1.79 -13.61 -14.72
N PHE A 64 1.71 -12.34 -15.06
CA PHE A 64 0.94 -11.83 -16.20
C PHE A 64 1.53 -12.22 -17.53
N ALA A 65 2.85 -12.35 -17.63
CA ALA A 65 3.51 -12.70 -18.89
C ALA A 65 3.26 -14.15 -19.30
N SER A 66 3.32 -15.07 -18.34
CA SER A 66 3.12 -16.50 -18.58
C SER A 66 1.67 -16.97 -18.40
N GLY A 67 0.81 -16.18 -17.75
CA GLY A 67 -0.55 -16.56 -17.38
C GLY A 67 -0.60 -17.70 -16.34
N LYS A 68 0.49 -17.93 -15.59
CA LYS A 68 0.59 -19.05 -14.66
C LYS A 68 0.42 -18.64 -13.22
N THR A 69 -0.34 -19.45 -12.50
CA THR A 69 -0.47 -19.37 -11.03
C THR A 69 0.51 -20.35 -10.38
N GLN A 70 1.15 -19.90 -9.30
CA GLN A 70 2.02 -20.67 -8.44
C GLN A 70 1.50 -20.60 -6.99
N ILE A 71 1.37 -21.75 -6.34
CA ILE A 71 1.06 -21.80 -4.91
C ILE A 71 2.36 -21.52 -4.14
N ILE A 72 2.35 -20.48 -3.31
CA ILE A 72 3.45 -20.15 -2.39
C ILE A 72 3.30 -21.00 -1.12
N THR A 73 2.11 -21.01 -0.54
CA THR A 73 1.81 -21.78 0.67
C THR A 73 0.30 -21.98 0.83
N THR A 74 -0.10 -22.98 1.60
CA THR A 74 -1.49 -23.21 2.02
C THR A 74 -1.73 -22.82 3.48
N ALA A 75 -0.73 -22.25 4.16
CA ALA A 75 -0.78 -21.95 5.57
C ALA A 75 -1.82 -20.88 5.92
N GLU A 76 -2.49 -21.04 7.04
CA GLU A 76 -3.44 -20.08 7.59
C GLU A 76 -2.79 -18.72 7.87
N GLY A 77 -3.51 -17.64 7.58
CA GLY A 77 -3.07 -16.28 7.81
C GLY A 77 -1.93 -15.79 6.91
N ALA A 78 -1.41 -16.64 6.00
CA ALA A 78 -0.30 -16.29 5.11
C ALA A 78 -0.65 -15.13 4.15
N GLY A 79 -1.91 -15.00 3.80
CA GLY A 79 -2.41 -13.93 2.94
C GLY A 79 -2.67 -12.59 3.63
N PHE A 80 -2.44 -12.49 4.94
CA PHE A 80 -2.65 -11.24 5.65
C PHE A 80 -1.45 -10.30 5.49
N ASP A 81 -1.60 -9.24 4.70
CA ASP A 81 -0.59 -8.22 4.41
C ASP A 81 0.77 -8.79 3.94
N PRO A 82 0.83 -9.64 2.91
CA PRO A 82 2.09 -10.01 2.30
C PRO A 82 2.72 -8.80 1.60
N ILE A 83 4.03 -8.81 1.45
CA ILE A 83 4.75 -7.78 0.70
C ILE A 83 5.74 -8.41 -0.27
N PHE A 84 6.00 -7.71 -1.38
CA PHE A 84 7.14 -8.03 -2.24
C PHE A 84 8.41 -7.38 -1.72
N SER A 85 9.57 -7.98 -2.04
CA SER A 85 10.85 -7.29 -2.02
C SER A 85 10.86 -6.13 -3.02
N THR A 86 11.77 -5.19 -2.86
CA THR A 86 11.85 -4.01 -3.73
C THR A 86 12.15 -4.35 -5.20
N ASP A 87 12.80 -5.51 -5.46
CA ASP A 87 13.08 -6.04 -6.79
C ASP A 87 11.98 -6.99 -7.31
N GLY A 88 10.93 -7.26 -6.53
CA GLY A 88 9.81 -8.13 -6.90
C GLY A 88 10.14 -9.62 -6.96
N SER A 89 11.36 -10.05 -6.60
CA SER A 89 11.78 -11.46 -6.70
C SER A 89 11.34 -12.33 -5.52
N THR A 90 11.08 -11.71 -4.37
CA THR A 90 10.77 -12.38 -3.12
C THR A 90 9.47 -11.87 -2.53
N VAL A 91 8.71 -12.76 -1.90
CA VAL A 91 7.49 -12.43 -1.14
C VAL A 91 7.72 -12.73 0.33
N TYR A 92 7.48 -11.73 1.19
CA TYR A 92 7.49 -11.89 2.64
C TYR A 92 6.05 -12.01 3.15
N TYR A 93 5.79 -12.98 4.01
CA TYR A 93 4.46 -13.25 4.52
C TYR A 93 4.49 -13.83 5.93
N ARG A 94 3.34 -13.78 6.62
CA ARG A 94 3.24 -14.07 8.05
C ARG A 94 2.20 -15.15 8.35
N PRO A 95 2.51 -16.44 8.10
CA PRO A 95 1.59 -17.52 8.44
C PRO A 95 1.36 -17.58 9.96
N GLN A 96 0.14 -17.94 10.33
CA GLN A 96 -0.25 -18.09 11.72
C GLN A 96 -0.25 -19.55 12.17
N SER A 97 -0.05 -19.74 13.45
CA SER A 97 -0.18 -21.03 14.13
C SER A 97 -0.81 -20.82 15.50
N ILE A 98 -1.48 -21.85 16.02
CA ILE A 98 -2.03 -21.82 17.38
C ILE A 98 -1.09 -22.59 18.30
N ILE A 99 -0.50 -21.91 19.27
CA ILE A 99 0.40 -22.48 20.27
C ILE A 99 -0.20 -22.18 21.64
N ASN A 100 -0.50 -23.23 22.41
CA ASN A 100 -1.14 -23.14 23.74
C ASN A 100 -2.43 -22.27 23.70
N GLY A 101 -3.27 -22.47 22.67
CA GLY A 101 -4.55 -21.76 22.50
C GLY A 101 -4.43 -20.29 22.09
N ARG A 102 -3.25 -19.82 21.68
CA ARG A 102 -3.00 -18.44 21.29
C ARG A 102 -2.41 -18.37 19.89
N VAL A 103 -2.85 -17.35 19.13
CA VAL A 103 -2.31 -17.08 17.79
C VAL A 103 -0.87 -16.57 17.88
N HIS A 104 0.01 -17.23 17.15
CA HIS A 104 1.39 -16.82 16.88
C HIS A 104 1.57 -16.65 15.40
N ARG A 105 2.46 -15.75 14.99
CA ARG A 105 2.84 -15.55 13.59
C ARG A 105 4.34 -15.74 13.44
N SER A 106 4.74 -16.45 12.41
CA SER A 106 6.13 -16.51 11.96
C SER A 106 6.33 -15.58 10.76
N LEU A 107 7.57 -15.19 10.48
CA LEU A 107 7.90 -14.51 9.23
C LEU A 107 8.65 -15.46 8.33
N LYS A 108 8.17 -15.55 7.09
CA LYS A 108 8.78 -16.34 6.04
C LYS A 108 9.02 -15.51 4.79
N GLU A 109 10.02 -15.90 4.02
CA GLU A 109 10.26 -15.43 2.66
C GLU A 109 10.07 -16.58 1.66
N TYR A 110 9.60 -16.23 0.47
CA TYR A 110 9.52 -17.15 -0.65
C TYR A 110 10.14 -16.51 -1.88
N ASN A 111 11.22 -17.10 -2.38
CA ASN A 111 11.84 -16.69 -3.65
C ASN A 111 11.01 -17.25 -4.81
N LEU A 112 10.45 -16.37 -5.65
CA LEU A 112 9.56 -16.73 -6.76
C LEU A 112 10.29 -17.40 -7.92
N ILE A 113 11.59 -17.15 -8.06
CA ILE A 113 12.44 -17.69 -9.14
C ILE A 113 12.92 -19.09 -8.75
N GLU A 114 13.52 -19.20 -7.56
CA GLU A 114 14.07 -20.46 -7.04
C GLU A 114 12.98 -21.40 -6.50
N LYS A 115 11.77 -20.88 -6.26
CA LYS A 115 10.64 -21.58 -5.63
C LYS A 115 11.00 -22.14 -4.25
N ALA A 116 11.77 -21.39 -3.51
CA ALA A 116 12.31 -21.78 -2.21
C ALA A 116 11.70 -20.93 -1.09
N GLU A 117 11.28 -21.60 -0.02
CA GLU A 117 10.78 -20.98 1.21
C GLU A 117 11.89 -20.99 2.26
N LYS A 118 11.98 -19.91 3.05
CA LYS A 118 12.83 -19.83 4.22
C LYS A 118 12.12 -19.13 5.37
N GLN A 119 12.25 -19.67 6.57
CA GLN A 119 11.76 -19.03 7.77
C GLN A 119 12.78 -18.01 8.30
N LEU A 120 12.34 -16.77 8.48
CA LEU A 120 13.17 -15.67 8.99
C LEU A 120 12.97 -15.44 10.49
N ILE A 121 11.74 -15.56 10.98
CA ILE A 121 11.39 -15.38 12.40
C ILE A 121 10.52 -16.55 12.83
N ALA A 122 10.87 -17.14 13.97
CA ALA A 122 10.08 -18.19 14.62
C ALA A 122 8.72 -17.64 15.09
N PRO A 123 7.72 -18.50 15.32
CA PRO A 123 6.41 -18.06 15.77
C PRO A 123 6.48 -17.21 17.04
N THR A 124 5.94 -15.99 16.99
CA THR A 124 5.81 -15.07 18.11
C THR A 124 4.44 -14.43 18.14
N ARG A 125 4.04 -13.88 19.29
CA ARG A 125 2.73 -13.24 19.47
C ARG A 125 2.70 -11.80 18.99
N ASP A 126 3.83 -11.13 18.94
CA ASP A 126 3.95 -9.74 18.54
C ASP A 126 4.88 -9.60 17.32
N LEU A 127 4.34 -9.91 16.16
CA LEU A 127 4.99 -9.76 14.86
C LEU A 127 4.21 -8.73 14.04
N LYS A 128 4.81 -7.56 13.78
CA LYS A 128 4.21 -6.51 12.96
C LYS A 128 4.36 -6.81 11.46
N ARG A 129 3.71 -6.01 10.62
CA ARG A 129 3.89 -6.08 9.18
C ARG A 129 5.35 -5.78 8.82
N PRO A 130 6.01 -6.61 8.00
CA PRO A 130 7.34 -6.27 7.49
C PRO A 130 7.27 -5.10 6.49
N VAL A 131 8.40 -4.44 6.32
CA VAL A 131 8.58 -3.40 5.30
C VAL A 131 9.76 -3.80 4.42
N ALA A 132 9.56 -3.80 3.11
CA ALA A 132 10.62 -4.06 2.15
C ALA A 132 11.61 -2.89 2.15
N ILE A 133 12.88 -3.22 2.17
CA ILE A 133 13.99 -2.28 2.01
C ILE A 133 14.89 -2.80 0.90
N SER A 134 15.78 -1.95 0.38
CA SER A 134 16.75 -2.39 -0.62
C SER A 134 17.54 -3.58 -0.11
N GLY A 135 17.43 -4.74 -0.83
CA GLY A 135 18.09 -5.99 -0.53
C GLY A 135 17.62 -6.76 0.70
N GLY A 136 16.40 -6.49 1.19
CA GLY A 136 15.85 -7.24 2.31
C GLY A 136 14.55 -6.67 2.86
N MET A 137 14.35 -6.83 4.16
CA MET A 137 13.19 -6.31 4.86
C MET A 137 13.53 -5.89 6.30
N GLU A 138 12.70 -5.04 6.86
CA GLU A 138 12.66 -4.72 8.29
C GLU A 138 11.32 -5.10 8.89
N VAL A 139 11.33 -5.52 10.16
CA VAL A 139 10.12 -5.89 10.88
C VAL A 139 10.30 -5.65 12.38
N VAL A 140 9.20 -5.34 13.06
CA VAL A 140 9.18 -5.31 14.53
C VAL A 140 8.61 -6.63 15.03
N ALA A 141 9.39 -7.36 15.82
CA ALA A 141 9.01 -8.57 16.53
C ALA A 141 9.36 -8.46 18.00
N ASP A 142 8.42 -8.77 18.89
CA ASP A 142 8.60 -8.71 20.35
C ASP A 142 9.20 -7.36 20.81
N ASN A 143 8.66 -6.26 20.26
CA ASN A 143 9.11 -4.88 20.49
C ASN A 143 10.54 -4.57 20.01
N LYS A 144 11.20 -5.47 19.28
CA LYS A 144 12.54 -5.26 18.73
C LYS A 144 12.48 -5.08 17.22
N LEU A 145 13.21 -4.11 16.70
CA LEU A 145 13.43 -3.98 15.26
C LEU A 145 14.41 -5.05 14.80
N MET A 146 14.01 -5.84 13.83
CA MET A 146 14.81 -6.89 13.20
C MET A 146 14.98 -6.58 11.73
N LYS A 147 16.17 -6.84 11.21
CA LYS A 147 16.52 -6.69 9.79
C LYS A 147 16.91 -8.06 9.24
N SER A 148 16.42 -8.38 8.06
CA SER A 148 16.92 -9.49 7.27
C SER A 148 17.45 -8.91 5.97
N THR A 149 18.77 -8.90 5.82
CA THR A 149 19.44 -8.44 4.62
C THR A 149 20.19 -9.61 4.03
N GLY A 150 19.89 -9.95 2.78
CA GLY A 150 20.60 -11.02 2.04
C GLY A 150 22.03 -10.63 1.64
N SER A 151 22.43 -9.38 1.81
CA SER A 151 23.76 -8.82 1.54
C SER A 151 24.02 -7.66 2.47
N GLN A 152 25.28 -7.35 2.74
CA GLN A 152 25.66 -6.15 3.47
C GLN A 152 25.20 -4.92 2.67
N ILE A 153 24.14 -4.27 3.12
CA ILE A 153 23.64 -3.07 2.47
C ILE A 153 23.98 -1.89 3.34
N SER A 154 24.85 -1.05 2.84
CA SER A 154 25.08 0.30 3.34
C SER A 154 24.03 1.22 2.72
N GLY A 155 23.02 1.62 3.46
CA GLY A 155 22.02 2.55 3.00
C GLY A 155 21.13 3.06 4.13
N ASN A 156 20.67 4.30 4.02
CA ASN A 156 19.67 4.85 4.91
C ASN A 156 18.29 4.39 4.42
N TYR A 157 17.62 3.53 5.18
CA TYR A 157 16.29 3.05 4.83
C TYR A 157 15.24 3.95 5.44
N VAL A 158 14.26 4.32 4.63
CA VAL A 158 13.13 5.14 5.04
C VAL A 158 11.88 4.26 5.00
N TYR A 159 11.21 4.12 6.15
CA TYR A 159 9.97 3.36 6.25
C TYR A 159 9.04 3.89 7.34
N SER A 160 7.79 3.49 7.27
CA SER A 160 6.78 3.74 8.31
C SER A 160 6.03 2.47 8.68
N ILE A 161 5.69 2.33 9.96
CA ILE A 161 4.87 1.25 10.48
C ILE A 161 3.87 1.79 11.50
N ILE A 162 2.80 1.04 11.75
CA ILE A 162 1.89 1.31 12.87
C ILE A 162 2.24 0.40 14.04
N LYS A 163 2.48 1.04 15.20
CA LYS A 163 2.67 0.34 16.46
C LYS A 163 1.79 0.99 17.52
N GLU A 164 0.91 0.20 18.15
CA GLU A 164 -0.02 0.68 19.19
C GLU A 164 -0.84 1.89 18.72
N GLY A 165 -1.35 1.85 17.47
CA GLY A 165 -2.10 2.93 16.85
C GLY A 165 -1.28 4.16 16.45
N LYS A 166 0.04 4.20 16.67
CA LYS A 166 0.91 5.34 16.39
C LYS A 166 1.76 5.10 15.15
N ILE A 167 2.07 6.15 14.43
CA ILE A 167 2.99 6.11 13.29
C ILE A 167 4.42 6.12 13.83
N ILE A 168 5.16 5.05 13.55
CA ILE A 168 6.61 5.00 13.76
C ILE A 168 7.26 5.21 12.41
N VAL A 169 8.16 6.18 12.31
CA VAL A 169 8.93 6.44 11.10
C VAL A 169 10.42 6.27 11.36
N CYS A 170 11.10 5.65 10.43
CA CYS A 170 12.57 5.63 10.34
C CYS A 170 12.99 6.44 9.11
N ASP A 171 13.89 7.40 9.28
CA ASP A 171 14.46 8.23 8.20
C ASP A 171 15.84 7.74 7.74
N GLY A 172 16.17 6.50 8.10
CA GLY A 172 17.48 5.91 7.84
C GLY A 172 18.54 6.20 8.89
N LYS A 173 18.31 7.17 9.76
CA LYS A 173 19.25 7.57 10.85
C LYS A 173 18.64 7.37 12.22
N SER A 174 17.38 7.72 12.37
CA SER A 174 16.66 7.71 13.64
C SER A 174 15.25 7.15 13.46
N THR A 175 14.71 6.62 14.54
CA THR A 175 13.32 6.19 14.62
C THR A 175 12.58 7.13 15.56
N ARG A 176 11.41 7.62 15.13
CA ARG A 176 10.58 8.53 15.93
C ARG A 176 9.09 8.23 15.77
N ILE A 177 8.30 8.70 16.73
CA ILE A 177 6.85 8.63 16.71
C ILE A 177 6.31 9.92 16.13
N LEU A 178 5.44 9.82 15.11
CA LEU A 178 4.71 10.97 14.58
C LEU A 178 3.31 11.04 15.22
N ARG A 179 2.88 12.25 15.54
CA ARG A 179 1.55 12.58 16.06
C ARG A 179 1.00 13.81 15.36
N PRO A 180 0.65 13.73 14.07
CA PRO A 180 0.25 14.88 13.26
C PRO A 180 -0.96 15.64 13.83
N TYR A 181 -1.84 14.97 14.53
CA TYR A 181 -3.03 15.56 15.17
C TYR A 181 -2.93 15.63 16.71
N GLY A 182 -1.76 15.34 17.28
CA GLY A 182 -1.59 15.27 18.74
C GLY A 182 -2.49 14.17 19.34
N ASP A 183 -3.20 14.54 20.42
CA ASP A 183 -4.11 13.61 21.12
C ASP A 183 -5.54 13.60 20.54
N LYS A 184 -5.80 14.35 19.46
CA LYS A 184 -7.14 14.38 18.79
C LYS A 184 -7.42 13.11 17.98
N VAL A 185 -6.39 12.39 17.55
CA VAL A 185 -6.48 11.12 16.81
C VAL A 185 -5.79 10.05 17.64
N GLU A 186 -6.58 9.07 18.08
CA GLU A 186 -6.09 7.99 18.93
C GLU A 186 -5.27 6.96 18.14
N SER A 187 -5.64 6.74 16.88
CA SER A 187 -5.08 5.63 16.10
C SER A 187 -4.97 5.95 14.61
N TYR A 188 -3.95 5.37 13.99
CA TYR A 188 -3.68 5.44 12.56
C TYR A 188 -3.65 4.05 11.96
N LEU A 189 -4.00 3.93 10.69
CA LEU A 189 -4.00 2.69 9.91
C LEU A 189 -3.28 2.89 8.58
N TRP A 190 -2.88 1.79 7.93
CA TRP A 190 -2.39 1.76 6.54
C TRP A 190 -1.31 2.82 6.24
N THR A 191 -0.24 2.82 7.01
CA THR A 191 0.87 3.75 6.74
C THR A 191 1.81 3.21 5.67
N ALA A 192 2.25 4.09 4.78
CA ALA A 192 3.26 3.80 3.77
C ALA A 192 4.08 5.04 3.41
N VAL A 193 5.38 4.86 3.20
CA VAL A 193 6.27 5.91 2.69
C VAL A 193 6.15 5.97 1.17
N SER A 194 6.21 7.19 0.60
CA SER A 194 6.25 7.38 -0.86
C SER A 194 7.51 6.76 -1.48
N PRO A 195 7.50 6.37 -2.77
CA PRO A 195 8.66 5.76 -3.42
C PRO A 195 9.95 6.58 -3.33
N ASP A 196 9.87 7.91 -3.32
CA ASP A 196 11.02 8.82 -3.17
C ASP A 196 11.45 9.03 -1.72
N GLY A 197 10.74 8.45 -0.75
CA GLY A 197 11.06 8.57 0.67
C GLY A 197 10.73 9.93 1.31
N SER A 198 10.01 10.81 0.62
CA SER A 198 9.77 12.19 1.07
C SER A 198 8.47 12.40 1.83
N LYS A 199 7.48 11.52 1.63
CA LYS A 199 6.13 11.66 2.18
C LYS A 199 5.65 10.36 2.83
N ILE A 200 4.65 10.48 3.68
CA ILE A 200 3.95 9.35 4.31
C ILE A 200 2.46 9.51 4.03
N VAL A 201 1.82 8.46 3.53
CA VAL A 201 0.36 8.35 3.53
C VAL A 201 -0.07 7.50 4.71
N THR A 202 -1.19 7.85 5.33
CA THR A 202 -1.82 7.08 6.41
C THR A 202 -3.31 7.41 6.48
N TYR A 203 -4.08 6.55 7.12
CA TYR A 203 -5.47 6.83 7.48
C TYR A 203 -5.53 7.17 8.96
N ALA A 204 -5.99 8.37 9.28
CA ALA A 204 -6.21 8.87 10.63
C ALA A 204 -7.67 8.62 11.02
N ILE A 205 -7.91 7.81 12.05
CA ILE A 205 -9.28 7.44 12.46
C ILE A 205 -10.06 8.70 12.86
N GLY A 206 -11.23 8.88 12.26
CA GLY A 206 -12.09 10.07 12.45
C GLY A 206 -11.72 11.28 11.58
N VAL A 207 -10.66 11.21 10.79
CA VAL A 207 -10.25 12.26 9.84
C VAL A 207 -10.27 11.74 8.39
N GLY A 208 -9.71 10.56 8.16
CA GLY A 208 -9.55 9.96 6.82
C GLY A 208 -8.09 9.83 6.38
N THR A 209 -7.88 9.72 5.07
CA THR A 209 -6.56 9.61 4.47
C THR A 209 -5.84 10.95 4.45
N VAL A 210 -4.62 10.95 4.97
CA VAL A 210 -3.76 12.13 5.08
C VAL A 210 -2.38 11.85 4.53
N VAL A 211 -1.76 12.88 3.97
CA VAL A 211 -0.37 12.87 3.52
C VAL A 211 0.45 13.78 4.44
N LEU A 212 1.57 13.26 4.92
CA LEU A 212 2.49 13.93 5.83
C LEU A 212 3.86 14.07 5.15
N ASP A 213 4.65 15.06 5.59
CA ASP A 213 6.08 15.01 5.38
C ASP A 213 6.75 14.04 6.38
N MET A 214 8.05 13.83 6.24
CA MET A 214 8.81 12.95 7.12
C MET A 214 8.93 13.47 8.55
N GLN A 215 8.60 14.73 8.81
CA GLN A 215 8.56 15.35 10.13
C GLN A 215 7.20 15.20 10.82
N GLY A 216 6.17 14.77 10.08
CA GLY A 216 4.80 14.61 10.56
C GLY A 216 3.93 15.85 10.35
N ASN A 217 4.40 16.85 9.58
CA ASN A 217 3.56 17.96 9.18
C ASN A 217 2.55 17.50 8.13
N ILE A 218 1.31 17.95 8.26
CA ILE A 218 0.22 17.61 7.33
C ILE A 218 0.43 18.38 6.05
N LEU A 219 0.63 17.67 4.93
CA LEU A 219 0.73 18.22 3.58
C LEU A 219 -0.64 18.26 2.89
N ALA A 220 -1.45 17.21 3.06
CA ALA A 220 -2.79 17.14 2.51
C ALA A 220 -3.70 16.28 3.38
N GLU A 221 -4.95 16.72 3.54
CA GLU A 221 -6.09 15.92 3.96
C GLU A 221 -6.88 15.58 2.72
N LEU A 222 -6.98 14.29 2.40
CA LEU A 222 -7.58 13.81 1.17
C LEU A 222 -9.04 13.37 1.35
N GLY A 223 -9.52 13.27 2.60
CA GLY A 223 -10.87 12.86 2.93
C GLY A 223 -10.96 11.38 3.34
N ASP A 224 -12.18 10.92 3.53
CA ASP A 224 -12.48 9.58 4.02
C ASP A 224 -12.40 8.55 2.88
N TYR A 225 -11.17 8.08 2.63
CA TYR A 225 -10.81 7.03 1.68
C TYR A 225 -9.95 6.00 2.38
N GLU A 226 -10.26 4.72 2.19
CA GLU A 226 -9.66 3.61 2.92
C GLU A 226 -8.61 2.86 2.10
N SER A 227 -7.77 2.06 2.77
CA SER A 227 -6.73 1.25 2.16
C SER A 227 -5.82 2.02 1.20
N PRO A 228 -5.28 3.19 1.60
CA PRO A 228 -4.45 4.01 0.73
C PRO A 228 -3.14 3.30 0.38
N THR A 229 -2.77 3.39 -0.89
CA THR A 229 -1.47 2.93 -1.43
C THR A 229 -0.91 3.95 -2.40
N TRP A 230 0.42 4.12 -2.41
CA TRP A 230 1.05 5.07 -3.31
C TRP A 230 0.95 4.64 -4.78
N TYR A 231 0.63 5.59 -5.65
CA TYR A 231 0.79 5.50 -7.09
C TYR A 231 1.78 6.60 -7.53
N GLY A 232 3.07 6.27 -7.59
CA GLY A 232 4.15 7.24 -7.69
C GLY A 232 4.30 8.10 -6.42
N ASN A 233 4.79 9.31 -6.59
CA ASN A 233 5.05 10.21 -5.46
C ASN A 233 3.94 11.26 -5.23
N ASP A 234 3.02 11.40 -6.20
CA ASP A 234 2.04 12.49 -6.22
C ASP A 234 0.60 12.01 -6.13
N PHE A 235 0.37 10.70 -6.24
CA PHE A 235 -0.97 10.13 -6.16
C PHE A 235 -1.07 9.02 -5.12
N VAL A 236 -2.28 8.87 -4.59
CA VAL A 236 -2.69 7.77 -3.71
C VAL A 236 -3.89 7.06 -4.33
N ALA A 237 -3.76 5.76 -4.61
CA ALA A 237 -4.90 4.91 -4.90
C ALA A 237 -5.55 4.49 -3.58
N ALA A 238 -6.88 4.53 -3.52
CA ALA A 238 -7.65 4.18 -2.33
C ALA A 238 -9.04 3.65 -2.72
N MET A 239 -9.80 3.18 -1.75
CA MET A 239 -11.19 2.83 -1.96
C MET A 239 -12.12 3.81 -1.22
N LYS A 240 -13.31 4.04 -1.79
CA LYS A 240 -14.40 4.75 -1.14
C LYS A 240 -15.56 3.77 -0.99
N ALA A 241 -15.72 3.24 0.20
CA ALA A 241 -16.80 2.31 0.54
C ALA A 241 -17.90 3.01 1.32
N THR A 242 -19.11 2.46 1.21
CA THR A 242 -20.25 2.75 2.10
C THR A 242 -20.82 1.43 2.58
N ASP A 243 -21.35 1.41 3.78
CA ASP A 243 -22.00 0.25 4.38
C ASP A 243 -23.33 0.65 5.05
N ASP A 244 -24.15 -0.34 5.36
CA ASP A 244 -25.41 -0.18 6.09
C ASP A 244 -25.32 -0.67 7.55
N GLY A 245 -24.08 -0.88 8.02
CA GLY A 245 -23.79 -1.44 9.35
C GLY A 245 -23.74 -2.98 9.38
N HIS A 246 -24.06 -3.65 8.26
CA HIS A 246 -24.02 -5.12 8.12
C HIS A 246 -23.14 -5.56 6.95
N GLN A 247 -23.22 -4.84 5.83
CA GLN A 247 -22.48 -5.16 4.61
C GLN A 247 -22.13 -3.91 3.83
N PHE A 248 -21.13 -3.99 2.98
CA PHE A 248 -20.85 -2.93 2.01
C PHE A 248 -22.00 -2.81 1.01
N THR A 249 -22.48 -1.59 0.80
CA THR A 249 -23.56 -1.26 -0.15
C THR A 249 -23.03 -0.66 -1.44
N SER A 250 -21.86 -0.02 -1.38
CA SER A 250 -21.11 0.41 -2.58
C SER A 250 -19.62 0.52 -2.26
N SER A 251 -18.78 0.34 -3.27
CA SER A 251 -17.34 0.64 -3.16
C SER A 251 -16.74 0.91 -4.52
N LYS A 252 -15.92 1.94 -4.62
CA LYS A 252 -15.18 2.29 -5.84
C LYS A 252 -13.71 2.52 -5.55
N ILE A 253 -12.89 2.28 -6.56
CA ILE A 253 -11.47 2.64 -6.54
C ILE A 253 -11.30 4.05 -7.07
N VAL A 254 -10.50 4.83 -6.36
CA VAL A 254 -10.19 6.23 -6.70
C VAL A 254 -8.69 6.44 -6.78
N LEU A 255 -8.27 7.47 -7.50
CA LEU A 255 -6.92 8.01 -7.47
C LEU A 255 -6.99 9.45 -6.96
N LEU A 256 -6.28 9.73 -5.89
CA LEU A 256 -6.27 11.01 -5.18
C LEU A 256 -4.97 11.75 -5.53
N ASP A 257 -5.08 12.96 -6.06
CA ASP A 257 -3.93 13.83 -6.30
C ASP A 257 -3.53 14.52 -4.98
N CYS A 258 -2.34 14.26 -4.49
CA CYS A 258 -1.83 14.79 -3.22
C CYS A 258 -1.61 16.31 -3.26
N ASN A 259 -1.38 16.89 -4.44
CA ASN A 259 -1.07 18.31 -4.62
C ASN A 259 -2.34 19.15 -4.82
N SER A 260 -3.18 18.76 -5.78
CA SER A 260 -4.42 19.48 -6.10
C SER A 260 -5.60 19.05 -5.23
N LYS A 261 -5.50 17.92 -4.53
CA LYS A 261 -6.58 17.22 -3.79
C LYS A 261 -7.75 16.79 -4.70
N GLN A 262 -7.52 16.74 -6.00
CA GLN A 262 -8.50 16.25 -6.96
C GLN A 262 -8.70 14.75 -6.79
N VAL A 263 -9.96 14.32 -6.90
CA VAL A 263 -10.37 12.91 -6.83
C VAL A 263 -10.72 12.45 -8.24
N HIS A 264 -10.09 11.37 -8.69
CA HIS A 264 -10.38 10.72 -9.95
C HIS A 264 -11.05 9.37 -9.67
N ASP A 265 -12.32 9.24 -10.02
CA ASP A 265 -13.05 7.98 -9.94
C ASP A 265 -12.52 7.03 -11.02
N LEU A 266 -11.98 5.88 -10.62
CA LEU A 266 -11.42 4.90 -11.54
C LEU A 266 -12.42 3.79 -11.87
N THR A 267 -13.34 3.49 -10.95
CA THR A 267 -14.39 2.47 -11.13
C THR A 267 -15.74 3.00 -10.70
N SER A 268 -16.80 2.28 -11.10
CA SER A 268 -18.16 2.55 -10.63
C SER A 268 -18.36 2.06 -9.18
N PRO A 269 -19.18 2.77 -8.34
CA PRO A 269 -19.51 2.27 -7.00
C PRO A 269 -20.17 0.89 -6.97
N SER A 270 -20.90 0.52 -8.04
CA SER A 270 -21.56 -0.79 -8.17
C SER A 270 -20.59 -1.94 -8.43
N GLU A 271 -19.32 -1.66 -8.76
CA GLU A 271 -18.30 -2.68 -8.98
C GLU A 271 -17.78 -3.28 -7.68
N MET A 272 -18.07 -2.65 -6.54
CA MET A 272 -17.68 -3.12 -5.22
C MET A 272 -16.16 -3.35 -5.11
N GLY A 273 -15.36 -2.44 -5.70
CA GLY A 273 -13.90 -2.52 -5.72
C GLY A 273 -13.28 -2.29 -4.35
N MET A 274 -12.38 -3.19 -3.93
CA MET A 274 -11.79 -3.26 -2.60
C MET A 274 -10.28 -3.43 -2.66
N ASN A 275 -9.59 -2.89 -1.65
CA ASN A 275 -8.17 -3.16 -1.38
C ASN A 275 -7.25 -2.96 -2.60
N PRO A 276 -7.13 -1.74 -3.14
CA PRO A 276 -6.28 -1.47 -4.28
C PRO A 276 -4.81 -1.66 -3.94
N SER A 277 -4.05 -2.17 -4.91
CA SER A 277 -2.59 -2.19 -4.90
C SER A 277 -2.07 -1.65 -6.22
N ALA A 278 -1.02 -0.84 -6.18
CA ALA A 278 -0.62 -0.02 -7.30
C ALA A 278 0.87 -0.14 -7.66
N SER A 279 1.16 -0.01 -8.95
CA SER A 279 2.50 0.22 -9.50
C SER A 279 2.42 1.35 -10.53
N ALA A 280 2.96 2.50 -10.18
CA ALA A 280 3.01 3.65 -11.09
C ALA A 280 4.00 3.43 -12.23
N GLU A 281 5.07 2.68 -12.00
CA GLU A 281 6.05 2.32 -13.01
C GLU A 281 5.39 1.54 -14.15
N ALA A 282 4.51 0.58 -13.81
CA ALA A 282 3.75 -0.18 -14.79
C ALA A 282 2.47 0.54 -15.26
N GLY A 283 2.08 1.66 -14.67
CA GLY A 283 0.81 2.32 -14.93
C GLY A 283 -0.40 1.46 -14.53
N ARG A 284 -0.31 0.68 -13.45
CA ARG A 284 -1.30 -0.35 -13.09
C ARG A 284 -1.82 -0.21 -11.68
N ILE A 285 -3.12 -0.53 -11.52
CA ILE A 285 -3.76 -0.75 -10.21
C ILE A 285 -4.54 -2.06 -10.30
N VAL A 286 -4.33 -2.95 -9.33
CA VAL A 286 -5.10 -4.16 -9.14
C VAL A 286 -6.00 -4.00 -7.92
N TYR A 287 -7.19 -4.57 -7.96
CA TYR A 287 -8.11 -4.60 -6.83
C TYR A 287 -8.93 -5.89 -6.82
N SER A 288 -9.53 -6.23 -5.69
CA SER A 288 -10.53 -7.30 -5.59
C SER A 288 -11.94 -6.72 -5.48
N THR A 289 -12.94 -7.54 -5.71
CA THR A 289 -14.33 -7.23 -5.34
C THR A 289 -14.74 -8.00 -4.09
N VAL A 290 -15.88 -7.66 -3.51
CA VAL A 290 -16.47 -8.41 -2.38
C VAL A 290 -16.80 -9.85 -2.75
N GLU A 291 -16.96 -10.16 -4.03
CA GLU A 291 -17.22 -11.52 -4.53
C GLU A 291 -15.91 -12.32 -4.78
N GLY A 292 -14.76 -11.72 -4.58
CA GLY A 292 -13.46 -12.37 -4.83
C GLY A 292 -13.10 -12.46 -6.30
N LYS A 293 -13.48 -11.49 -7.11
CA LYS A 293 -12.95 -11.30 -8.46
C LYS A 293 -11.79 -10.31 -8.41
N LEU A 294 -10.80 -10.50 -9.25
CA LEU A 294 -9.69 -9.55 -9.40
C LEU A 294 -9.81 -8.78 -10.69
N PHE A 295 -9.52 -7.49 -10.62
CA PHE A 295 -9.50 -6.60 -11.78
C PHE A 295 -8.20 -5.83 -11.87
N MET A 296 -7.81 -5.54 -13.12
CA MET A 296 -6.69 -4.66 -13.44
C MET A 296 -7.18 -3.40 -14.12
N LEU A 297 -6.67 -2.26 -13.65
CA LEU A 297 -6.76 -0.98 -14.33
C LEU A 297 -5.39 -0.63 -14.90
N GLU A 298 -5.32 -0.28 -16.18
CA GLU A 298 -4.16 0.36 -16.78
C GLU A 298 -4.46 1.86 -16.92
N LEU A 299 -3.55 2.69 -16.43
CA LEU A 299 -3.72 4.13 -16.36
C LEU A 299 -2.70 4.86 -17.23
N ASN A 300 -3.15 5.98 -17.80
CA ASN A 300 -2.28 7.00 -18.34
C ASN A 300 -2.48 8.28 -17.52
N VAL A 301 -1.39 8.76 -16.91
CA VAL A 301 -1.37 10.00 -16.12
C VAL A 301 -0.48 10.99 -16.83
N THR A 302 -1.06 12.08 -17.34
CA THR A 302 -0.35 13.13 -18.06
C THR A 302 -0.46 14.46 -17.33
N LYS A 303 0.63 15.24 -17.38
CA LYS A 303 0.68 16.63 -16.86
C LYS A 303 -0.04 17.59 -17.77
#